data_c2d904d7cc52311185888540011528f5
#
_entry.id   c2d904d7cc52311185888540011528f5
#
_cell.length_a   1.000
_cell.length_b   1.000
_cell.length_c   1.000
_cell.angle_alpha   90.00
_cell.angle_beta   90.00
_cell.angle_gamma   90.00
#
_symmetry.space_group_name_H-M   'P 1'
#
loop_
_entity.id
_entity.type
_entity.pdbx_description
1 polymer ?
#
loop_
_entity_poly.entity_id
_entity_poly.type
_entity_poly.pdbx_seq_one_letter_code
_entity_poly.pdbx_strand_id
1 'polypeptide(L)'
;MGIFSKFRKGLKKTRTEGITAQLDDVMESHQEITDDLYDELEEVLIMGDVGIPTAQRVIRDLKAKIENDKITSVPQVRETMKDIVSGIVWGGSYLSLRTKPSVILVIGVNGVGKTTTIGKLALRLKNQGRKVILGAADTFRAAAIEQLEVWAKRADVELIKHAEGADPASVVFDTIAAGKARSADVIIIDTAGRLHNKKNLMDVLLVLDATTGQNAVNQAKDFKDAAGITGIVLTKLDGTARGGVVLAINNELDVPVKFVGVGEQIDDLQPFDADAFAAGLFDKAPTEVDEEEIASFIGSAEAAADEKAEKGSQN
;
A
#
# COMPACT_ATOMS: atom_id res chain seq x y z
N MET A 1 -3.80 -13.58 -13.21
CA MET A 1 -3.50 -13.61 -11.76
C MET A 1 -4.44 -12.65 -11.02
N GLY A 2 -5.18 -13.12 -10.01
CA GLY A 2 -6.10 -12.28 -9.24
C GLY A 2 -5.37 -11.24 -8.39
N ILE A 3 -6.04 -10.14 -8.05
CA ILE A 3 -5.51 -9.02 -7.24
C ILE A 3 -4.92 -9.53 -5.92
N PHE A 4 -5.59 -10.48 -5.26
CA PHE A 4 -5.13 -11.12 -4.02
C PHE A 4 -3.78 -11.88 -4.17
N SER A 5 -3.52 -12.51 -5.31
CA SER A 5 -2.29 -13.25 -5.57
C SER A 5 -1.07 -12.32 -5.61
N LYS A 6 -1.16 -11.15 -6.24
CA LYS A 6 -0.06 -10.17 -6.30
C LYS A 6 0.22 -9.54 -4.94
N PHE A 7 -0.82 -9.23 -4.16
CA PHE A 7 -0.68 -8.69 -2.82
C PHE A 7 0.02 -9.69 -1.88
N ARG A 8 -0.44 -10.95 -1.85
CA ARG A 8 0.20 -12.03 -1.06
C ARG A 8 1.64 -12.29 -1.49
N LYS A 9 1.95 -12.24 -2.79
CA LYS A 9 3.32 -12.37 -3.30
C LYS A 9 4.20 -11.20 -2.83
N GLY A 10 3.67 -9.98 -2.78
CA GLY A 10 4.38 -8.81 -2.25
C GLY A 10 4.73 -8.92 -0.76
N LEU A 11 3.92 -9.65 0.02
CA LEU A 11 4.21 -9.93 1.44
C LEU A 11 5.06 -11.19 1.65
N LYS A 12 5.56 -11.86 0.60
CA LYS A 12 6.33 -13.11 0.74
C LYS A 12 7.52 -12.93 1.67
N LYS A 13 8.29 -11.87 1.51
CA LYS A 13 9.48 -11.61 2.33
C LYS A 13 9.14 -11.32 3.80
N THR A 14 8.06 -10.60 4.06
CA THR A 14 7.53 -10.37 5.40
C THR A 14 7.12 -11.69 6.07
N ARG A 15 6.60 -12.65 5.30
CA ARG A 15 6.12 -13.95 5.80
C ARG A 15 7.25 -14.95 6.03
N THR A 16 8.26 -15.02 5.16
CA THR A 16 9.29 -16.06 5.21
C THR A 16 10.54 -15.67 5.99
N GLU A 17 10.86 -14.37 6.05
CA GLU A 17 12.09 -13.86 6.65
C GLU A 17 11.82 -12.77 7.69
N GLY A 18 10.55 -12.40 7.90
CA GLY A 18 10.16 -11.24 8.69
C GLY A 18 9.34 -11.55 9.92
N ILE A 19 8.46 -10.61 10.25
CA ILE A 19 7.64 -10.63 11.47
C ILE A 19 6.80 -11.92 11.61
N THR A 20 6.28 -12.47 10.51
CA THR A 20 5.45 -13.69 10.54
C THR A 20 6.25 -14.90 11.00
N ALA A 21 7.46 -15.10 10.47
CA ALA A 21 8.31 -16.21 10.86
C ALA A 21 8.72 -16.10 12.34
N GLN A 22 9.06 -14.90 12.81
CA GLN A 22 9.39 -14.66 14.21
C GLN A 22 8.21 -14.88 15.15
N LEU A 23 6.98 -14.49 14.73
CA LEU A 23 5.77 -14.81 15.49
C LEU A 23 5.51 -16.31 15.53
N ASP A 24 5.80 -17.06 14.44
CA ASP A 24 5.70 -18.51 14.41
C ASP A 24 6.65 -19.13 15.43
N ASP A 25 7.93 -18.71 15.43
CA ASP A 25 8.97 -19.21 16.34
C ASP A 25 8.57 -18.98 17.81
N VAL A 26 8.13 -17.77 18.17
CA VAL A 26 7.68 -17.46 19.53
C VAL A 26 6.48 -18.31 19.94
N MET A 27 5.47 -18.43 19.07
CA MET A 27 4.26 -19.20 19.39
C MET A 27 4.52 -20.72 19.45
N GLU A 28 5.51 -21.23 18.72
CA GLU A 28 5.89 -22.65 18.77
C GLU A 28 6.79 -22.97 19.98
N SER A 29 7.55 -22.00 20.51
CA SER A 29 8.39 -22.17 21.69
C SER A 29 7.60 -22.22 23.00
N HIS A 30 6.38 -21.69 23.03
CA HIS A 30 5.53 -21.62 24.22
C HIS A 30 4.38 -22.63 24.17
N GLN A 31 4.20 -23.37 25.26
CA GLN A 31 3.06 -24.31 25.44
C GLN A 31 1.93 -23.69 26.25
N GLU A 32 2.23 -22.69 27.07
CA GLU A 32 1.29 -22.01 27.97
C GLU A 32 1.36 -20.49 27.73
N ILE A 33 0.28 -19.80 28.09
CA ILE A 33 0.20 -18.34 28.01
C ILE A 33 0.83 -17.76 29.27
N THR A 34 2.01 -17.20 29.15
CA THR A 34 2.81 -16.64 30.25
C THR A 34 3.12 -15.16 29.98
N ASP A 35 3.62 -14.46 30.98
CA ASP A 35 4.11 -13.08 30.79
C ASP A 35 5.27 -13.04 29.81
N ASP A 36 6.16 -14.03 29.83
CA ASP A 36 7.28 -14.13 28.87
C ASP A 36 6.79 -14.21 27.42
N LEU A 37 5.69 -14.95 27.15
CA LEU A 37 5.08 -14.97 25.82
C LEU A 37 4.67 -13.57 25.34
N TYR A 38 4.06 -12.77 26.21
CA TYR A 38 3.65 -11.41 25.84
C TYR A 38 4.83 -10.49 25.58
N ASP A 39 5.89 -10.60 26.37
CA ASP A 39 7.10 -9.80 26.23
C ASP A 39 7.83 -10.13 24.92
N GLU A 40 7.97 -11.42 24.58
CA GLU A 40 8.53 -11.84 23.30
C GLU A 40 7.68 -11.43 22.10
N LEU A 41 6.34 -11.53 22.20
CA LEU A 41 5.44 -11.03 21.15
C LEU A 41 5.54 -9.52 20.96
N GLU A 42 5.70 -8.74 22.04
CA GLU A 42 5.91 -7.28 21.95
C GLU A 42 7.24 -6.98 21.25
N GLU A 43 8.32 -7.69 21.60
CA GLU A 43 9.63 -7.52 20.96
C GLU A 43 9.57 -7.81 19.46
N VAL A 44 8.92 -8.90 19.04
CA VAL A 44 8.75 -9.25 17.62
C VAL A 44 7.96 -8.17 16.87
N LEU A 45 6.90 -7.63 17.47
CA LEU A 45 6.14 -6.53 16.86
C LEU A 45 7.00 -5.28 16.68
N ILE A 46 7.81 -4.92 17.68
CA ILE A 46 8.71 -3.75 17.62
C ILE A 46 9.79 -3.96 16.55
N MET A 47 10.42 -5.14 16.52
CA MET A 47 11.42 -5.50 15.52
C MET A 47 10.86 -5.53 14.10
N GLY A 48 9.56 -5.80 13.97
CA GLY A 48 8.80 -5.76 12.71
C GLY A 48 8.35 -4.37 12.27
N ASP A 49 8.86 -3.29 12.85
CA ASP A 49 8.51 -1.89 12.57
C ASP A 49 7.05 -1.51 12.92
N VAL A 50 6.39 -2.25 13.82
CA VAL A 50 5.05 -1.88 14.33
C VAL A 50 5.10 -0.60 15.18
N GLY A 51 6.27 -0.31 15.76
CA GLY A 51 6.45 0.84 16.66
C GLY A 51 5.94 0.57 18.08
N ILE A 52 6.67 1.13 19.07
CA ILE A 52 6.42 0.87 20.49
C ILE A 52 4.97 1.16 20.91
N PRO A 53 4.37 2.34 20.59
CA PRO A 53 3.01 2.64 21.04
C PRO A 53 1.96 1.67 20.49
N THR A 54 2.15 1.22 19.26
CA THR A 54 1.22 0.31 18.57
C THR A 54 1.40 -1.12 19.08
N ALA A 55 2.64 -1.59 19.28
CA ALA A 55 2.94 -2.89 19.85
C ALA A 55 2.34 -3.02 21.26
N GLN A 56 2.56 -2.04 22.12
CA GLN A 56 1.97 -1.98 23.47
C GLN A 56 0.43 -1.97 23.46
N ARG A 57 -0.19 -1.30 22.50
CA ARG A 57 -1.63 -1.36 22.32
C ARG A 57 -2.09 -2.77 21.98
N VAL A 58 -1.44 -3.41 20.99
CA VAL A 58 -1.78 -4.79 20.57
C VAL A 58 -1.67 -5.76 21.74
N ILE A 59 -0.55 -5.72 22.49
CA ILE A 59 -0.33 -6.62 23.63
C ILE A 59 -1.33 -6.36 24.77
N ARG A 60 -1.62 -5.10 25.10
CA ARG A 60 -2.63 -4.76 26.09
C ARG A 60 -4.02 -5.27 25.70
N ASP A 61 -4.42 -5.05 24.44
CA ASP A 61 -5.72 -5.46 23.94
C ASP A 61 -5.80 -7.00 23.85
N LEU A 62 -4.66 -7.68 23.56
CA LEU A 62 -4.53 -9.14 23.61
C LEU A 62 -4.72 -9.69 25.03
N LYS A 63 -4.01 -9.15 26.03
CA LYS A 63 -4.14 -9.55 27.44
C LYS A 63 -5.61 -9.44 27.90
N ALA A 64 -6.25 -8.30 27.61
CA ALA A 64 -7.65 -8.09 27.97
C ALA A 64 -8.59 -9.09 27.29
N LYS A 65 -8.38 -9.39 26.02
CA LYS A 65 -9.23 -10.33 25.27
C LYS A 65 -9.05 -11.77 25.73
N ILE A 66 -7.80 -12.17 26.02
CA ILE A 66 -7.49 -13.50 26.59
C ILE A 66 -8.19 -13.71 27.93
N GLU A 67 -8.16 -12.71 28.82
CA GLU A 67 -8.82 -12.78 30.13
C GLU A 67 -10.36 -12.84 29.99
N ASN A 68 -10.95 -11.96 29.16
CA ASN A 68 -12.39 -11.88 28.96
C ASN A 68 -12.97 -13.15 28.32
N ASP A 69 -12.30 -13.67 27.29
CA ASP A 69 -12.77 -14.81 26.48
C ASP A 69 -12.28 -16.15 27.06
N LYS A 70 -11.51 -16.12 28.16
CA LYS A 70 -10.91 -17.29 28.85
C LYS A 70 -10.10 -18.17 27.90
N ILE A 71 -9.27 -17.55 27.08
CA ILE A 71 -8.39 -18.25 26.15
C ILE A 71 -7.26 -18.93 26.93
N THR A 72 -7.02 -20.20 26.65
CA THR A 72 -6.04 -21.03 27.39
C THR A 72 -4.98 -21.68 26.50
N SER A 73 -5.08 -21.53 25.19
CA SER A 73 -4.14 -22.17 24.25
C SER A 73 -3.41 -21.16 23.37
N VAL A 74 -2.12 -21.37 23.12
CA VAL A 74 -1.28 -20.52 22.28
C VAL A 74 -1.79 -20.40 20.85
N PRO A 75 -2.34 -21.44 20.18
CA PRO A 75 -2.96 -21.28 18.86
C PRO A 75 -4.10 -20.26 18.82
N GLN A 76 -4.90 -20.15 19.90
CA GLN A 76 -5.97 -19.16 20.00
C GLN A 76 -5.42 -17.73 20.18
N VAL A 77 -4.24 -17.59 20.79
CA VAL A 77 -3.55 -16.28 20.89
C VAL A 77 -3.28 -15.72 19.51
N ARG A 78 -2.82 -16.54 18.56
CA ARG A 78 -2.56 -16.13 17.17
C ARG A 78 -3.81 -15.56 16.49
N GLU A 79 -4.91 -16.30 16.54
CA GLU A 79 -6.17 -15.84 15.95
C GLU A 79 -6.68 -14.55 16.61
N THR A 80 -6.51 -14.46 17.93
CA THR A 80 -6.87 -13.27 18.70
C THR A 80 -6.04 -12.06 18.29
N MET A 81 -4.72 -12.22 18.08
CA MET A 81 -3.85 -11.16 17.58
C MET A 81 -4.25 -10.74 16.17
N LYS A 82 -4.56 -11.69 15.29
CA LYS A 82 -5.04 -11.42 13.94
C LYS A 82 -6.31 -10.57 13.94
N ASP A 83 -7.26 -10.90 14.79
CA ASP A 83 -8.51 -10.13 14.97
C ASP A 83 -8.23 -8.70 15.48
N ILE A 84 -7.33 -8.55 16.46
CA ILE A 84 -6.95 -7.24 17.02
C ILE A 84 -6.31 -6.39 15.93
N VAL A 85 -5.37 -6.96 15.19
CA VAL A 85 -4.68 -6.26 14.11
C VAL A 85 -5.64 -5.91 12.98
N SER A 86 -6.55 -6.80 12.60
CA SER A 86 -7.62 -6.51 11.63
C SER A 86 -8.50 -5.33 12.06
N GLY A 87 -8.73 -5.20 13.38
CA GLY A 87 -9.45 -4.05 13.95
C GLY A 87 -8.66 -2.73 13.96
N ILE A 88 -7.34 -2.78 13.91
CA ILE A 88 -6.47 -1.60 13.85
C ILE A 88 -6.28 -1.15 12.40
N VAL A 89 -6.06 -2.11 11.50
CA VAL A 89 -5.74 -1.84 10.11
C VAL A 89 -7.01 -1.48 9.35
N TRP A 90 -6.98 -0.35 8.71
CA TRP A 90 -8.08 0.11 7.88
C TRP A 90 -7.57 0.84 6.64
N GLY A 91 -8.36 0.82 5.59
CA GLY A 91 -7.98 1.45 4.35
C GLY A 91 -8.92 1.09 3.21
N GLY A 92 -8.47 1.31 2.01
CA GLY A 92 -9.21 0.99 0.80
C GLY A 92 -8.91 1.95 -0.32
N SER A 93 -9.06 1.48 -1.54
CA SER A 93 -8.69 2.19 -2.77
C SER A 93 -9.64 3.33 -3.16
N TYR A 94 -10.48 3.79 -2.25
CA TYR A 94 -11.45 4.85 -2.54
C TYR A 94 -10.73 6.18 -2.75
N LEU A 95 -10.79 6.68 -3.99
CA LEU A 95 -10.42 8.04 -4.34
C LEU A 95 -11.69 8.90 -4.39
N SER A 96 -11.60 10.13 -3.90
CA SER A 96 -12.75 11.06 -3.89
C SER A 96 -12.95 11.69 -5.27
N LEU A 97 -13.34 10.90 -6.27
CA LEU A 97 -13.56 11.35 -7.64
C LEU A 97 -14.97 11.93 -7.84
N ARG A 98 -15.33 12.94 -7.01
CA ARG A 98 -16.68 13.53 -6.99
C ARG A 98 -16.86 14.70 -7.95
N THR A 99 -15.78 15.29 -8.42
CA THR A 99 -15.77 16.44 -9.35
C THR A 99 -15.30 16.01 -10.72
N LYS A 100 -15.58 16.82 -11.76
CA LYS A 100 -15.11 16.57 -13.12
C LYS A 100 -14.47 17.84 -13.71
N PRO A 101 -13.13 17.86 -13.81
CA PRO A 101 -12.17 16.84 -13.36
C PRO A 101 -12.04 16.78 -11.84
N SER A 102 -11.76 15.59 -11.30
CA SER A 102 -11.24 15.41 -9.95
C SER A 102 -9.72 15.59 -9.97
N VAL A 103 -9.15 16.19 -8.92
CA VAL A 103 -7.70 16.43 -8.84
C VAL A 103 -7.09 15.57 -7.73
N ILE A 104 -6.04 14.85 -8.08
CA ILE A 104 -5.20 14.08 -7.16
C ILE A 104 -3.84 14.74 -7.11
N LEU A 105 -3.43 15.17 -5.92
CA LEU A 105 -2.11 15.70 -5.67
C LEU A 105 -1.25 14.60 -5.06
N VAL A 106 -0.07 14.33 -5.62
CA VAL A 106 0.86 13.32 -5.11
C VAL A 106 2.06 14.00 -4.48
N ILE A 107 2.26 13.75 -3.18
CA ILE A 107 3.32 14.34 -2.36
C ILE A 107 4.19 13.26 -1.71
N GLY A 108 5.31 13.66 -1.13
CA GLY A 108 6.26 12.79 -0.42
C GLY A 108 7.70 13.19 -0.69
N VAL A 109 8.65 12.68 0.09
CA VAL A 109 10.08 13.00 -0.08
C VAL A 109 10.66 12.43 -1.39
N ASN A 110 11.87 12.80 -1.73
CA ASN A 110 12.52 12.29 -2.94
C ASN A 110 12.87 10.79 -2.79
N GLY A 111 12.73 10.02 -3.88
CA GLY A 111 13.11 8.60 -3.91
C GLY A 111 12.06 7.61 -3.40
N VAL A 112 10.95 8.07 -2.82
CA VAL A 112 9.88 7.19 -2.31
C VAL A 112 8.99 6.56 -3.39
N GLY A 113 9.18 6.90 -4.67
CA GLY A 113 8.41 6.31 -5.77
C GLY A 113 7.20 7.11 -6.22
N LYS A 114 7.13 8.45 -5.98
CA LYS A 114 6.01 9.31 -6.41
C LYS A 114 5.70 9.16 -7.90
N THR A 115 6.69 9.43 -8.76
CA THR A 115 6.53 9.42 -10.22
C THR A 115 6.10 8.05 -10.75
N THR A 116 6.66 6.98 -10.18
CA THR A 116 6.26 5.59 -10.47
C THR A 116 4.82 5.33 -10.04
N THR A 117 4.44 5.77 -8.84
CA THR A 117 3.06 5.65 -8.33
C THR A 117 2.06 6.38 -9.22
N ILE A 118 2.40 7.60 -9.68
CA ILE A 118 1.56 8.39 -10.60
C ILE A 118 1.31 7.63 -11.89
N GLY A 119 2.36 7.07 -12.51
CA GLY A 119 2.23 6.30 -13.74
C GLY A 119 1.36 5.05 -13.59
N LYS A 120 1.56 4.29 -12.52
CA LYS A 120 0.76 3.10 -12.21
C LYS A 120 -0.70 3.46 -11.91
N LEU A 121 -0.93 4.53 -11.14
CA LEU A 121 -2.28 5.02 -10.82
C LEU A 121 -3.00 5.52 -12.07
N ALA A 122 -2.31 6.24 -12.95
CA ALA A 122 -2.85 6.73 -14.21
C ALA A 122 -3.32 5.58 -15.10
N LEU A 123 -2.50 4.55 -15.28
CA LEU A 123 -2.90 3.36 -16.04
C LEU A 123 -4.11 2.66 -15.41
N ARG A 124 -4.11 2.50 -14.09
CA ARG A 124 -5.21 1.88 -13.38
C ARG A 124 -6.53 2.61 -13.60
N LEU A 125 -6.53 3.94 -13.47
CA LEU A 125 -7.72 4.77 -13.70
C LEU A 125 -8.17 4.74 -15.16
N LYS A 126 -7.22 4.76 -16.10
CA LYS A 126 -7.51 4.62 -17.52
C LYS A 126 -8.17 3.27 -17.83
N ASN A 127 -7.66 2.17 -17.27
CA ASN A 127 -8.24 0.83 -17.45
C ASN A 127 -9.66 0.72 -16.84
N GLN A 128 -10.02 1.63 -15.92
CA GLN A 128 -11.37 1.80 -15.40
C GLN A 128 -12.26 2.69 -16.30
N GLY A 129 -11.78 3.05 -17.49
CA GLY A 129 -12.50 3.89 -18.45
C GLY A 129 -12.44 5.39 -18.15
N ARG A 130 -11.56 5.84 -17.23
CA ARG A 130 -11.39 7.27 -16.91
C ARG A 130 -10.45 7.96 -17.89
N LYS A 131 -10.80 9.16 -18.30
CA LYS A 131 -9.90 10.04 -19.05
C LYS A 131 -8.98 10.77 -18.06
N VAL A 132 -7.69 10.44 -18.10
CA VAL A 132 -6.67 10.93 -17.15
C VAL A 132 -5.71 11.90 -17.86
N ILE A 133 -5.35 12.99 -17.16
CA ILE A 133 -4.30 13.91 -17.56
C ILE A 133 -3.31 14.05 -16.42
N LEU A 134 -2.01 14.05 -16.73
CA LEU A 134 -0.93 14.25 -15.78
C LEU A 134 -0.39 15.68 -15.85
N GLY A 135 0.07 16.21 -14.71
CA GLY A 135 0.76 17.49 -14.58
C GLY A 135 2.13 17.33 -13.94
N ALA A 136 3.21 17.76 -14.62
CA ALA A 136 4.58 17.68 -14.12
C ALA A 136 4.94 18.96 -13.34
N ALA A 137 4.49 19.06 -12.08
CA ALA A 137 4.77 20.23 -11.24
C ALA A 137 6.03 20.07 -10.34
N ASP A 138 6.81 19.00 -10.47
CA ASP A 138 8.20 18.90 -9.97
C ASP A 138 9.15 19.56 -10.99
N THR A 139 9.01 20.87 -11.17
CA THR A 139 9.70 21.63 -12.21
C THR A 139 11.18 21.89 -11.92
N PHE A 140 11.63 21.67 -10.69
CA PHE A 140 13.03 21.87 -10.28
C PHE A 140 13.94 20.70 -10.65
N ARG A 141 13.36 19.59 -11.14
CA ARG A 141 14.09 18.37 -11.44
C ARG A 141 13.79 17.90 -12.86
N ALA A 142 14.69 18.25 -13.81
CA ALA A 142 14.57 17.81 -15.21
C ALA A 142 14.33 16.29 -15.33
N ALA A 143 15.11 15.49 -14.62
CA ALA A 143 14.97 14.03 -14.62
C ALA A 143 13.60 13.54 -14.10
N ALA A 144 12.93 14.28 -13.21
CA ALA A 144 11.58 13.92 -12.75
C ALA A 144 10.54 14.15 -13.84
N ILE A 145 10.68 15.26 -14.59
CA ILE A 145 9.80 15.57 -15.74
C ILE A 145 9.98 14.50 -16.82
N GLU A 146 11.21 14.14 -17.17
CA GLU A 146 11.51 13.10 -18.17
C GLU A 146 10.99 11.72 -17.73
N GLN A 147 11.18 11.38 -16.46
CA GLN A 147 10.66 10.13 -15.91
C GLN A 147 9.13 10.07 -15.98
N LEU A 148 8.45 11.17 -15.63
CA LEU A 148 7.00 11.25 -15.71
C LEU A 148 6.50 11.13 -17.16
N GLU A 149 7.25 11.68 -18.12
CA GLU A 149 6.93 11.54 -19.55
C GLU A 149 7.00 10.08 -20.03
N VAL A 150 8.00 9.33 -19.55
CA VAL A 150 8.08 7.88 -19.84
C VAL A 150 6.87 7.14 -19.29
N TRP A 151 6.46 7.46 -18.05
CA TRP A 151 5.27 6.85 -17.44
C TRP A 151 3.98 7.26 -18.13
N ALA A 152 3.83 8.53 -18.54
CA ALA A 152 2.68 9.01 -19.29
C ALA A 152 2.54 8.24 -20.63
N LYS A 153 3.65 8.03 -21.35
CA LYS A 153 3.68 7.22 -22.58
C LYS A 153 3.31 5.77 -22.32
N ARG A 154 3.83 5.15 -21.26
CA ARG A 154 3.50 3.75 -20.89
C ARG A 154 2.03 3.57 -20.51
N ALA A 155 1.47 4.54 -19.80
CA ALA A 155 0.06 4.55 -19.43
C ALA A 155 -0.85 5.02 -20.59
N ASP A 156 -0.26 5.54 -21.67
CA ASP A 156 -0.95 6.17 -22.81
C ASP A 156 -1.95 7.22 -22.32
N VAL A 157 -1.44 8.18 -21.52
CA VAL A 157 -2.18 9.34 -21.01
C VAL A 157 -1.43 10.63 -21.35
N GLU A 158 -2.17 11.70 -21.41
CA GLU A 158 -1.62 13.02 -21.73
C GLU A 158 -0.85 13.61 -20.55
N LEU A 159 0.28 14.30 -20.85
CA LEU A 159 1.11 15.00 -19.88
C LEU A 159 1.17 16.50 -20.22
N ILE A 160 0.85 17.34 -19.25
CA ILE A 160 1.11 18.78 -19.28
C ILE A 160 2.41 19.04 -18.52
N LYS A 161 3.36 19.67 -19.20
CA LYS A 161 4.67 20.02 -18.65
C LYS A 161 5.12 21.38 -19.13
N HIS A 162 5.94 22.06 -18.35
CA HIS A 162 6.66 23.27 -18.74
C HIS A 162 8.17 23.00 -18.78
N ALA A 163 8.94 24.02 -19.12
CA ALA A 163 10.39 23.96 -19.05
C ALA A 163 10.87 23.80 -17.61
N GLU A 164 12.06 23.23 -17.43
CA GLU A 164 12.73 23.15 -16.13
C GLU A 164 12.83 24.55 -15.49
N GLY A 165 12.58 24.64 -14.18
CA GLY A 165 12.59 25.89 -13.43
C GLY A 165 11.34 26.75 -13.58
N ALA A 166 10.34 26.34 -14.36
CA ALA A 166 9.05 27.01 -14.41
C ALA A 166 8.35 27.02 -13.05
N ASP A 167 7.44 27.98 -12.84
CA ASP A 167 6.63 28.00 -11.62
C ASP A 167 5.71 26.77 -11.53
N PRO A 168 5.83 25.94 -10.49
CA PRO A 168 4.96 24.79 -10.28
C PRO A 168 3.46 25.12 -10.29
N ALA A 169 3.08 26.30 -9.77
CA ALA A 169 1.68 26.71 -9.73
C ALA A 169 1.14 26.99 -11.14
N SER A 170 1.96 27.47 -12.07
CA SER A 170 1.56 27.66 -13.47
C SER A 170 1.29 26.31 -14.15
N VAL A 171 2.10 25.29 -13.89
CA VAL A 171 1.86 23.93 -14.42
C VAL A 171 0.55 23.35 -13.89
N VAL A 172 0.29 23.51 -12.59
CA VAL A 172 -0.98 23.07 -11.97
C VAL A 172 -2.16 23.77 -12.63
N PHE A 173 -2.08 25.10 -12.80
CA PHE A 173 -3.13 25.90 -13.42
C PHE A 173 -3.44 25.43 -14.85
N ASP A 174 -2.39 25.29 -15.67
CA ASP A 174 -2.54 24.86 -17.06
C ASP A 174 -3.03 23.42 -17.19
N THR A 175 -2.60 22.54 -16.27
CA THR A 175 -3.10 21.16 -16.22
C THR A 175 -4.61 21.13 -15.92
N ILE A 176 -5.07 21.94 -14.97
CA ILE A 176 -6.50 22.05 -14.64
C ILE A 176 -7.28 22.66 -15.82
N ALA A 177 -6.75 23.69 -16.46
CA ALA A 177 -7.36 24.32 -17.63
C ALA A 177 -7.49 23.32 -18.79
N ALA A 178 -6.40 22.59 -19.09
CA ALA A 178 -6.39 21.54 -20.10
C ALA A 178 -7.39 20.42 -19.76
N GLY A 179 -7.43 19.98 -18.51
CA GLY A 179 -8.36 18.97 -18.04
C GLY A 179 -9.82 19.35 -18.23
N LYS A 180 -10.19 20.60 -17.92
CA LYS A 180 -11.53 21.14 -18.16
C LYS A 180 -11.84 21.19 -19.65
N ALA A 181 -10.94 21.78 -20.46
CA ALA A 181 -11.14 21.93 -21.90
C ALA A 181 -11.29 20.58 -22.63
N ARG A 182 -10.61 19.56 -22.16
CA ARG A 182 -10.59 18.20 -22.74
C ARG A 182 -11.58 17.24 -22.09
N SER A 183 -12.40 17.72 -21.16
CA SER A 183 -13.38 16.91 -20.41
C SER A 183 -12.71 15.69 -19.74
N ALA A 184 -11.55 15.89 -19.11
CA ALA A 184 -10.91 14.85 -18.31
C ALA A 184 -11.77 14.48 -17.10
N ASP A 185 -11.72 13.21 -16.70
CA ASP A 185 -12.34 12.74 -15.47
C ASP A 185 -11.44 12.98 -14.27
N VAL A 186 -10.12 12.77 -14.44
CA VAL A 186 -9.12 12.86 -13.38
C VAL A 186 -7.88 13.58 -13.86
N ILE A 187 -7.34 14.40 -12.99
CA ILE A 187 -6.01 15.04 -13.12
C ILE A 187 -5.13 14.51 -12.00
N ILE A 188 -3.92 14.05 -12.31
CA ILE A 188 -2.91 13.66 -11.31
C ILE A 188 -1.71 14.58 -11.45
N ILE A 189 -1.29 15.19 -10.33
CA ILE A 189 -0.19 16.17 -10.32
C ILE A 189 0.98 15.61 -9.53
N ASP A 190 2.15 15.53 -10.20
CA ASP A 190 3.43 15.27 -9.54
C ASP A 190 3.97 16.57 -8.93
N THR A 191 4.46 16.50 -7.70
CA THR A 191 4.97 17.69 -7.00
C THR A 191 6.36 17.46 -6.43
N ALA A 192 7.09 18.56 -6.20
CA ALA A 192 8.39 18.55 -5.51
C ALA A 192 8.30 18.25 -4.01
N GLY A 193 7.16 17.77 -3.51
CA GLY A 193 6.97 17.41 -2.10
C GLY A 193 6.64 18.58 -1.15
N ARG A 194 6.43 19.81 -1.66
CA ARG A 194 6.26 21.02 -0.83
C ARG A 194 5.08 21.89 -1.26
N LEU A 195 3.90 21.35 -1.36
CA LEU A 195 2.70 22.18 -1.66
C LEU A 195 1.82 22.32 -0.44
N HIS A 196 1.65 23.54 0.04
CA HIS A 196 0.75 23.93 1.11
C HIS A 196 -0.52 24.52 0.49
N ASN A 197 -1.59 23.75 0.33
CA ASN A 197 -2.89 24.31 -0.03
C ASN A 197 -4.02 23.49 0.58
N LYS A 198 -4.71 24.11 1.54
CA LYS A 198 -5.91 23.58 2.19
C LYS A 198 -7.14 23.91 1.34
N LYS A 199 -7.60 23.00 0.48
CA LYS A 199 -8.97 23.05 -0.05
C LYS A 199 -9.53 21.63 -0.16
N ASN A 200 -10.66 21.40 0.48
CA ASN A 200 -11.36 20.13 0.71
C ASN A 200 -11.93 19.42 -0.54
N LEU A 201 -11.43 19.68 -1.74
CA LEU A 201 -11.94 19.14 -3.00
C LEU A 201 -10.92 18.30 -3.79
N MET A 202 -9.80 18.00 -3.19
CA MET A 202 -8.70 17.23 -3.82
C MET A 202 -8.34 16.03 -2.96
N ASP A 203 -8.03 14.92 -3.60
CA ASP A 203 -7.29 13.86 -2.94
C ASP A 203 -5.81 14.27 -2.85
N VAL A 204 -5.25 14.26 -1.65
CA VAL A 204 -3.83 14.46 -1.40
C VAL A 204 -3.25 13.12 -0.97
N LEU A 205 -2.53 12.47 -1.88
CA LEU A 205 -1.89 11.19 -1.64
C LEU A 205 -0.44 11.38 -1.22
N LEU A 206 -0.14 10.95 0.00
CA LEU A 206 1.24 10.87 0.48
C LEU A 206 1.84 9.52 0.07
N VAL A 207 2.95 9.57 -0.65
CA VAL A 207 3.73 8.37 -1.01
C VAL A 207 4.85 8.20 0.00
N LEU A 208 4.92 7.02 0.60
CA LEU A 208 5.94 6.61 1.58
C LEU A 208 6.63 5.33 1.13
N ASP A 209 7.89 5.19 1.49
CA ASP A 209 8.67 3.98 1.26
C ASP A 209 8.58 3.07 2.51
N ALA A 210 7.97 1.90 2.37
CA ALA A 210 7.78 0.96 3.48
C ALA A 210 9.11 0.46 4.08
N THR A 211 10.21 0.48 3.30
CA THR A 211 11.53 0.03 3.77
C THR A 211 12.16 0.99 4.78
N THR A 212 11.63 2.20 4.92
CA THR A 212 12.14 3.19 5.88
C THR A 212 11.56 3.02 7.30
N GLY A 213 10.65 2.06 7.50
CA GLY A 213 10.10 1.69 8.80
C GLY A 213 9.50 2.89 9.55
N GLN A 214 9.86 3.08 10.82
CA GLN A 214 9.34 4.16 11.66
C GLN A 214 9.60 5.58 11.13
N ASN A 215 10.61 5.77 10.26
CA ASN A 215 10.80 7.06 9.60
C ASN A 215 9.64 7.41 8.66
N ALA A 216 8.99 6.41 8.03
CA ALA A 216 7.79 6.66 7.23
C ALA A 216 6.64 7.21 8.09
N VAL A 217 6.46 6.71 9.31
CA VAL A 217 5.44 7.20 10.26
C VAL A 217 5.71 8.67 10.64
N ASN A 218 6.97 9.02 10.94
CA ASN A 218 7.35 10.39 11.26
C ASN A 218 7.11 11.33 10.06
N GLN A 219 7.53 10.94 8.86
CA GLN A 219 7.23 11.70 7.64
C GLN A 219 5.72 11.90 7.46
N ALA A 220 4.93 10.86 7.68
CA ALA A 220 3.48 10.94 7.53
C ALA A 220 2.84 11.93 8.52
N LYS A 221 3.34 12.01 9.76
CA LYS A 221 2.92 13.02 10.76
C LYS A 221 3.20 14.44 10.25
N ASP A 222 4.43 14.69 9.82
CA ASP A 222 4.84 16.00 9.32
C ASP A 222 3.98 16.44 8.12
N PHE A 223 3.75 15.53 7.17
CA PHE A 223 2.94 15.83 5.98
C PHE A 223 1.44 15.96 6.29
N LYS A 224 0.91 15.20 7.26
CA LYS A 224 -0.49 15.32 7.69
C LYS A 224 -0.78 16.74 8.18
N ASP A 225 0.09 17.28 9.03
CA ASP A 225 -0.07 18.60 9.59
C ASP A 225 0.13 19.71 8.55
N ALA A 226 1.08 19.53 7.64
CA ALA A 226 1.44 20.52 6.63
C ALA A 226 0.49 20.55 5.43
N ALA A 227 0.05 19.40 4.92
CA ALA A 227 -0.62 19.30 3.62
C ALA A 227 -2.06 18.77 3.67
N GLY A 228 -2.55 18.28 4.82
CA GLY A 228 -3.90 17.73 4.94
C GLY A 228 -4.11 16.51 4.03
N ILE A 229 -3.25 15.48 4.20
CA ILE A 229 -3.29 14.24 3.42
C ILE A 229 -4.63 13.52 3.59
N THR A 230 -5.15 12.95 2.51
CA THR A 230 -6.42 12.19 2.49
C THR A 230 -6.22 10.70 2.28
N GLY A 231 -4.99 10.27 2.02
CA GLY A 231 -4.64 8.88 1.85
C GLY A 231 -3.15 8.66 1.69
N ILE A 232 -2.73 7.45 1.97
CA ILE A 232 -1.34 7.02 1.90
C ILE A 232 -1.18 5.95 0.83
N VAL A 233 -0.05 6.02 0.12
CA VAL A 233 0.44 4.97 -0.78
C VAL A 233 1.77 4.48 -0.22
N LEU A 234 1.83 3.20 0.16
CA LEU A 234 3.06 2.57 0.62
C LEU A 234 3.73 1.84 -0.54
N THR A 235 4.94 2.25 -0.90
CA THR A 235 5.75 1.62 -1.94
C THR A 235 6.74 0.61 -1.35
N LYS A 236 7.29 -0.26 -2.20
CA LYS A 236 8.34 -1.23 -1.86
C LYS A 236 7.98 -2.18 -0.72
N LEU A 237 6.69 -2.51 -0.59
CA LEU A 237 6.24 -3.43 0.45
C LEU A 237 6.80 -4.86 0.23
N ASP A 238 7.08 -5.21 -1.03
CA ASP A 238 7.75 -6.44 -1.43
C ASP A 238 9.23 -6.52 -1.05
N GLY A 239 9.85 -5.37 -0.79
CA GLY A 239 11.26 -5.25 -0.41
C GLY A 239 11.53 -5.36 1.09
N THR A 240 10.50 -5.38 1.94
CA THR A 240 10.67 -5.37 3.39
C THR A 240 10.19 -6.65 4.06
N ALA A 241 11.00 -7.16 4.98
CA ALA A 241 10.60 -8.18 5.95
C ALA A 241 9.74 -7.60 7.10
N ARG A 242 9.63 -6.27 7.18
CA ARG A 242 9.06 -5.52 8.31
C ARG A 242 7.78 -4.80 7.90
N GLY A 243 6.72 -5.55 7.59
CA GLY A 243 5.43 -5.01 7.15
C GLY A 243 4.66 -4.22 8.23
N GLY A 244 5.13 -4.23 9.48
CA GLY A 244 4.45 -3.62 10.63
C GLY A 244 4.25 -2.11 10.55
N VAL A 245 5.00 -1.41 9.69
CA VAL A 245 4.82 0.03 9.46
C VAL A 245 3.39 0.40 9.06
N VAL A 246 2.66 -0.50 8.41
CA VAL A 246 1.24 -0.30 8.08
C VAL A 246 0.38 -0.14 9.34
N LEU A 247 0.63 -0.99 10.36
CA LEU A 247 -0.07 -0.91 11.65
C LEU A 247 0.23 0.42 12.36
N ALA A 248 1.51 0.81 12.40
CA ALA A 248 1.92 2.06 13.02
C ALA A 248 1.22 3.27 12.36
N ILE A 249 1.20 3.32 11.03
CA ILE A 249 0.53 4.37 10.26
C ILE A 249 -0.96 4.42 10.59
N ASN A 250 -1.66 3.28 10.56
CA ASN A 250 -3.10 3.23 10.81
C ASN A 250 -3.46 3.58 12.26
N ASN A 251 -2.64 3.13 13.22
CA ASN A 251 -2.87 3.40 14.63
C ASN A 251 -2.59 4.86 15.01
N GLU A 252 -1.59 5.50 14.40
CA GLU A 252 -1.08 6.80 14.86
C GLU A 252 -1.60 7.98 14.03
N LEU A 253 -2.08 7.76 12.79
CA LEU A 253 -2.31 8.87 11.87
C LEU A 253 -3.77 9.13 11.53
N ASP A 254 -4.67 8.20 11.73
CA ASP A 254 -6.07 8.34 11.28
C ASP A 254 -6.18 8.77 9.80
N VAL A 255 -5.33 8.20 8.95
CA VAL A 255 -5.31 8.41 7.49
C VAL A 255 -5.28 7.06 6.80
N PRO A 256 -6.20 6.77 5.86
CA PRO A 256 -6.29 5.46 5.23
C PRO A 256 -5.09 5.15 4.35
N VAL A 257 -4.57 3.94 4.43
CA VAL A 257 -3.72 3.38 3.38
C VAL A 257 -4.61 3.01 2.21
N LYS A 258 -4.41 3.65 1.04
CA LYS A 258 -5.25 3.44 -0.14
C LYS A 258 -4.65 2.43 -1.11
N PHE A 259 -3.34 2.48 -1.29
CA PHE A 259 -2.64 1.61 -2.23
C PHE A 259 -1.30 1.14 -1.66
N VAL A 260 -0.85 0.00 -2.16
CA VAL A 260 0.48 -0.54 -1.89
C VAL A 260 1.19 -0.90 -3.19
N GLY A 261 2.49 -0.58 -3.26
CA GLY A 261 3.39 -1.00 -4.32
C GLY A 261 4.06 -2.31 -3.92
N VAL A 262 3.88 -3.34 -4.73
CA VAL A 262 4.36 -4.70 -4.47
C VAL A 262 5.25 -5.22 -5.59
N GLY A 263 5.98 -4.34 -6.25
CA GLY A 263 6.92 -4.65 -7.32
C GLY A 263 7.11 -3.50 -8.31
N GLU A 264 7.91 -3.75 -9.34
CA GLU A 264 8.35 -2.75 -10.32
C GLU A 264 7.45 -2.67 -11.57
N GLN A 265 6.59 -3.67 -11.82
CA GLN A 265 5.74 -3.68 -12.99
C GLN A 265 4.64 -2.61 -12.91
N ILE A 266 4.14 -2.18 -14.06
CA ILE A 266 3.16 -1.09 -14.13
C ILE A 266 1.83 -1.42 -13.42
N ASP A 267 1.50 -2.69 -13.29
CA ASP A 267 0.31 -3.21 -12.60
C ASP A 267 0.57 -3.67 -11.16
N ASP A 268 1.76 -3.41 -10.59
CA ASP A 268 2.13 -3.75 -9.21
C ASP A 268 1.71 -2.69 -8.17
N LEU A 269 0.85 -1.76 -8.54
CA LEU A 269 0.14 -0.90 -7.59
C LEU A 269 -1.22 -1.54 -7.26
N GLN A 270 -1.33 -2.10 -6.05
CA GLN A 270 -2.53 -2.80 -5.63
C GLN A 270 -3.38 -1.95 -4.66
N PRO A 271 -4.71 -2.08 -4.68
CA PRO A 271 -5.54 -1.56 -3.59
C PRO A 271 -5.09 -2.16 -2.28
N PHE A 272 -5.09 -1.36 -1.23
CA PHE A 272 -4.87 -1.89 0.10
C PHE A 272 -6.09 -2.70 0.56
N ASP A 273 -5.85 -3.89 1.06
CA ASP A 273 -6.83 -4.81 1.61
C ASP A 273 -6.41 -5.15 3.04
N ALA A 274 -7.18 -4.67 4.02
CA ALA A 274 -6.87 -4.80 5.44
C ALA A 274 -6.92 -6.25 5.91
N ASP A 275 -7.90 -7.02 5.44
CA ASP A 275 -8.05 -8.42 5.82
C ASP A 275 -6.93 -9.28 5.22
N ALA A 276 -6.62 -9.06 3.94
CA ALA A 276 -5.51 -9.75 3.28
C ALA A 276 -4.16 -9.38 3.91
N PHE A 277 -4.00 -8.15 4.41
CA PHE A 277 -2.79 -7.72 5.11
C PHE A 277 -2.66 -8.40 6.47
N ALA A 278 -3.71 -8.40 7.30
CA ALA A 278 -3.72 -9.07 8.59
C ALA A 278 -3.48 -10.58 8.43
N ALA A 279 -4.15 -11.23 7.47
CA ALA A 279 -3.88 -12.62 7.12
C ALA A 279 -2.42 -12.84 6.69
N GLY A 280 -1.84 -11.92 5.93
CA GLY A 280 -0.44 -11.98 5.52
C GLY A 280 0.57 -11.90 6.66
N LEU A 281 0.22 -11.25 7.77
CA LEU A 281 1.07 -11.15 8.97
C LEU A 281 0.93 -12.35 9.91
N PHE A 282 -0.24 -12.97 10.02
CA PHE A 282 -0.56 -13.95 11.04
C PHE A 282 -0.84 -15.37 10.52
N ASP A 283 -1.17 -15.53 9.24
CA ASP A 283 -1.28 -16.87 8.67
C ASP A 283 0.11 -17.52 8.59
N LYS A 284 0.20 -18.80 9.01
CA LYS A 284 1.46 -19.55 8.93
C LYS A 284 2.11 -19.40 7.56
N ALA A 285 3.43 -19.25 7.54
CA ALA A 285 4.17 -19.28 6.28
C ALA A 285 3.85 -20.59 5.56
N PRO A 286 3.54 -20.59 4.24
CA PRO A 286 3.31 -21.82 3.52
C PRO A 286 4.57 -22.69 3.59
N THR A 287 4.40 -23.95 3.92
CA THR A 287 5.49 -24.93 3.85
C THR A 287 5.83 -25.20 2.36
N GLU A 288 7.01 -25.75 2.07
CA GLU A 288 7.37 -26.13 0.69
C GLU A 288 6.32 -27.05 0.05
N VAL A 289 5.68 -27.91 0.83
CA VAL A 289 4.59 -28.80 0.40
C VAL A 289 3.35 -28.02 -0.01
N ASP A 290 3.00 -26.96 0.75
CA ASP A 290 1.86 -26.10 0.39
C ASP A 290 2.13 -25.28 -0.86
N GLU A 291 3.38 -24.84 -1.08
CA GLU A 291 3.77 -24.14 -2.33
C GLU A 291 3.69 -25.07 -3.54
N GLU A 292 4.07 -26.33 -3.43
CA GLU A 292 3.98 -27.34 -4.50
C GLU A 292 2.51 -27.72 -4.79
N GLU A 293 1.67 -27.90 -3.78
CA GLU A 293 0.24 -28.16 -3.96
C GLU A 293 -0.49 -26.99 -4.62
N ILE A 294 -0.20 -25.77 -4.19
CA ILE A 294 -0.76 -24.55 -4.79
C ILE A 294 -0.29 -24.39 -6.24
N ALA A 295 0.98 -24.65 -6.53
CA ALA A 295 1.52 -24.61 -7.89
C ALA A 295 0.87 -25.67 -8.79
N SER A 296 0.68 -26.87 -8.27
CA SER A 296 0.00 -27.98 -8.95
C SER A 296 -1.47 -27.64 -9.23
N PHE A 297 -2.18 -27.05 -8.27
CA PHE A 297 -3.58 -26.66 -8.44
C PHE A 297 -3.74 -25.52 -9.46
N ILE A 298 -2.83 -24.53 -9.45
CA ILE A 298 -2.83 -23.44 -10.43
C ILE A 298 -2.53 -23.98 -11.83
N GLY A 299 -1.53 -24.87 -11.98
CA GLY A 299 -1.19 -25.49 -13.25
C GLY A 299 -2.35 -26.32 -13.83
N SER A 300 -3.08 -27.04 -12.98
CA SER A 300 -4.26 -27.82 -13.40
C SER A 300 -5.44 -26.93 -13.80
N ALA A 301 -5.62 -25.78 -13.15
CA ALA A 301 -6.70 -24.83 -13.47
C ALA A 301 -6.41 -24.04 -14.78
N GLU A 302 -5.14 -23.70 -15.04
CA GLU A 302 -4.73 -23.07 -16.30
C GLU A 302 -4.87 -24.06 -17.48
N ALA A 303 -4.45 -25.31 -17.31
CA ALA A 303 -4.63 -26.36 -18.33
C ALA A 303 -6.11 -26.63 -18.65
N ALA A 304 -6.98 -26.63 -17.65
CA ALA A 304 -8.42 -26.77 -17.83
C ALA A 304 -9.08 -25.54 -18.51
N ALA A 305 -8.52 -24.36 -18.34
CA ALA A 305 -8.98 -23.15 -19.02
C ALA A 305 -8.58 -23.12 -20.49
N ASP A 306 -7.35 -23.55 -20.81
CA ASP A 306 -6.85 -23.66 -22.18
C ASP A 306 -7.60 -24.74 -22.99
N GLU A 307 -7.90 -25.87 -22.37
CA GLU A 307 -8.69 -26.94 -23.01
C GLU A 307 -10.15 -26.51 -23.32
N LYS A 308 -10.73 -25.63 -22.48
CA LYS A 308 -12.03 -25.02 -22.75
C LYS A 308 -11.98 -23.95 -23.85
N ALA A 309 -10.90 -23.21 -23.96
CA ALA A 309 -10.70 -22.23 -25.02
C ALA A 309 -10.51 -22.89 -26.40
N GLU A 310 -9.76 -23.97 -26.46
CA GLU A 310 -9.59 -24.75 -27.73
C GLU A 310 -10.88 -25.42 -28.20
N LYS A 311 -11.68 -25.97 -27.27
CA LYS A 311 -12.99 -26.58 -27.62
C LYS A 311 -14.07 -25.56 -28.01
N GLY A 312 -13.95 -24.31 -27.55
CA GLY A 312 -14.85 -23.20 -27.94
C GLY A 312 -14.54 -22.58 -29.31
N SER A 313 -13.34 -22.82 -29.86
CA SER A 313 -12.89 -22.30 -31.16
C SER A 313 -13.19 -23.25 -32.34
N GLN A 314 -13.72 -24.45 -32.09
CA GLN A 314 -14.02 -25.46 -33.11
C GLN A 314 -15.53 -25.67 -33.39
N ASN A 315 -16.38 -24.78 -32.88
CA ASN A 315 -17.83 -24.77 -33.16
C ASN A 315 -18.24 -23.44 -33.86
#